data_891d00a68f9f321c272225f678a5d181
#
_entry.id   891d00a68f9f321c272225f678a5d181
#
_cell.length_a   1.000
_cell.length_b   1.000
_cell.length_c   1.000
_cell.angle_alpha   90.00
_cell.angle_beta   90.00
_cell.angle_gamma   90.00
#
_symmetry.space_group_name_H-M   'P 1'
#
loop_
_entity.id
_entity.type
_entity.pdbx_description
1 polymer ?
#
loop_
_entity_poly.entity_id
_entity_poly.type
_entity_poly.pdbx_seq_one_letter_code
_entity_poly.pdbx_strand_id
1 'polypeptide(L)'
;WMTFIKNLSKASNFIKLSFSDSKEQLNSEFNFLNNTEKKALFRNIYFLSRVNSKTWLILILGIFRNFRKLHVEQGIKDISSMYLPQFFKFSFFYFNILSEPANWYHKLLYELSSKIDYYFSLKPEDRYDSKGNDLKTPKELLRESLMAFDSKVRESDAVTFYEKLKEQLVYKNSDSSKNNIRSFFHIYELSLK
;
A
#
# COMPACT_ATOMS: atom_id res chain seq x y z
N TRP A 1 -20.70 6.28 -12.93
CA TRP A 1 -20.66 4.82 -13.10
C TRP A 1 -19.62 4.38 -14.12
N MET A 2 -19.56 4.92 -15.33
CA MET A 2 -18.57 4.53 -16.35
C MET A 2 -17.12 4.73 -15.89
N THR A 3 -16.80 5.83 -15.23
CA THR A 3 -15.46 6.09 -14.68
C THR A 3 -15.09 5.10 -13.58
N PHE A 4 -16.04 4.73 -12.73
CA PHE A 4 -15.86 3.73 -11.68
C PHE A 4 -15.58 2.34 -12.28
N ILE A 5 -16.37 1.91 -13.27
CA ILE A 5 -16.16 0.63 -13.97
C ILE A 5 -14.81 0.58 -14.70
N LYS A 6 -14.42 1.68 -15.37
CA LYS A 6 -13.09 1.80 -16.01
C LYS A 6 -11.95 1.69 -14.97
N ASN A 7 -12.10 2.30 -13.81
CA ASN A 7 -11.10 2.24 -12.76
C ASN A 7 -11.01 0.85 -12.10
N LEU A 8 -12.17 0.17 -11.92
CA LEU A 8 -12.20 -1.23 -11.47
C LEU A 8 -11.58 -2.18 -12.50
N SER A 9 -11.87 -1.97 -13.79
CA SER A 9 -11.27 -2.76 -14.87
C SER A 9 -9.75 -2.57 -14.92
N LYS A 10 -9.26 -1.32 -14.80
CA LYS A 10 -7.82 -1.03 -14.73
C LYS A 10 -7.16 -1.68 -13.51
N ALA A 11 -7.78 -1.59 -12.35
CA ALA A 11 -7.25 -2.22 -11.14
C ALA A 11 -7.29 -3.75 -11.20
N SER A 12 -8.36 -4.33 -11.76
CA SER A 12 -8.45 -5.78 -12.00
C SER A 12 -7.39 -6.25 -12.99
N ASN A 13 -7.20 -5.52 -14.08
CA ASN A 13 -6.15 -5.81 -15.05
C ASN A 13 -4.77 -5.67 -14.41
N PHE A 14 -4.55 -4.64 -13.61
CA PHE A 14 -3.32 -4.44 -12.87
C PHE A 14 -3.02 -5.60 -11.91
N ILE A 15 -4.03 -6.05 -11.15
CA ILE A 15 -3.89 -7.20 -10.24
C ILE A 15 -3.61 -8.47 -11.04
N LYS A 16 -4.34 -8.72 -12.13
CA LYS A 16 -4.07 -9.85 -13.03
C LYS A 16 -2.68 -9.79 -13.64
N LEU A 17 -2.25 -8.62 -14.08
CA LEU A 17 -0.94 -8.40 -14.68
C LEU A 17 0.22 -8.54 -13.69
N SER A 18 0.00 -8.20 -12.40
CA SER A 18 1.00 -8.42 -11.33
C SER A 18 1.26 -9.91 -11.07
N PHE A 19 0.31 -10.77 -11.47
CA PHE A 19 0.40 -12.22 -11.31
C PHE A 19 0.65 -12.96 -12.65
N SER A 20 0.62 -12.26 -13.78
CA SER A 20 0.87 -12.84 -15.10
C SER A 20 2.22 -12.41 -15.67
N ASP A 21 2.84 -13.29 -16.45
CA ASP A 21 4.11 -13.02 -17.14
C ASP A 21 4.01 -12.01 -18.30
N SER A 22 2.87 -11.37 -18.51
CA SER A 22 2.64 -10.41 -19.59
C SER A 22 3.28 -9.04 -19.31
N LYS A 23 4.62 -8.99 -19.45
CA LYS A 23 5.44 -7.80 -19.25
C LYS A 23 5.12 -6.63 -20.19
N GLU A 24 4.54 -6.90 -21.37
CA GLU A 24 4.33 -5.88 -22.40
C GLU A 24 3.19 -4.91 -22.11
N GLN A 25 2.06 -5.39 -21.59
CA GLN A 25 0.93 -4.52 -21.21
C GLN A 25 1.24 -3.64 -20.00
N LEU A 26 2.03 -4.15 -19.06
CA LEU A 26 2.49 -3.38 -17.90
C LEU A 26 3.42 -2.23 -18.28
N ASN A 27 4.23 -2.42 -19.31
CA ASN A 27 5.15 -1.40 -19.78
C ASN A 27 4.42 -0.20 -20.39
N SER A 28 3.26 -0.36 -21.00
CA SER A 28 2.51 0.74 -21.59
C SER A 28 1.80 1.63 -20.57
N GLU A 29 1.20 1.05 -19.52
CA GLU A 29 0.49 1.81 -18.47
C GLU A 29 1.44 2.52 -17.49
N PHE A 30 2.63 1.95 -17.26
CA PHE A 30 3.65 2.49 -16.35
C PHE A 30 4.92 2.97 -17.06
N ASN A 31 4.78 3.48 -18.28
CA ASN A 31 5.91 4.02 -19.06
C ASN A 31 6.61 5.22 -18.40
N PHE A 32 5.94 5.91 -17.47
CA PHE A 32 6.50 7.01 -16.69
C PHE A 32 7.39 6.54 -15.52
N LEU A 33 7.38 5.24 -15.21
CA LEU A 33 8.28 4.63 -14.23
C LEU A 33 9.53 4.07 -14.93
N ASN A 34 10.68 4.22 -14.29
CA ASN A 34 11.88 3.53 -14.73
C ASN A 34 11.82 2.02 -14.36
N ASN A 35 12.77 1.23 -14.89
CA ASN A 35 12.77 -0.22 -14.68
C ASN A 35 12.94 -0.63 -13.21
N THR A 36 13.69 0.14 -12.41
CA THR A 36 13.89 -0.12 -10.99
C THR A 36 12.60 0.13 -10.21
N GLU A 37 11.93 1.26 -10.48
CA GLU A 37 10.63 1.59 -9.88
C GLU A 37 9.55 0.56 -10.23
N LYS A 38 9.50 0.10 -11.49
CA LYS A 38 8.59 -0.97 -11.92
C LYS A 38 8.83 -2.26 -11.14
N LYS A 39 10.08 -2.70 -11.04
CA LYS A 39 10.44 -3.91 -10.27
C LYS A 39 10.06 -3.77 -8.79
N ALA A 40 10.34 -2.61 -8.18
CA ALA A 40 9.97 -2.34 -6.79
C ALA A 40 8.44 -2.36 -6.61
N LEU A 41 7.70 -1.73 -7.52
CA LEU A 41 6.24 -1.71 -7.52
C LEU A 41 5.65 -3.13 -7.52
N PHE A 42 6.05 -3.96 -8.51
CA PHE A 42 5.53 -5.33 -8.64
C PHE A 42 5.90 -6.21 -7.46
N ARG A 43 7.13 -6.10 -6.98
CA ARG A 43 7.58 -6.85 -5.81
C ARG A 43 6.73 -6.51 -4.57
N ASN A 44 6.48 -5.23 -4.31
CA ASN A 44 5.67 -4.82 -3.16
C ASN A 44 4.20 -5.25 -3.28
N ILE A 45 3.61 -5.19 -4.49
CA ILE A 45 2.25 -5.71 -4.70
C ILE A 45 2.18 -7.21 -4.50
N TYR A 46 3.17 -7.95 -5.01
CA TYR A 46 3.25 -9.39 -4.77
C TYR A 46 3.26 -9.71 -3.27
N PHE A 47 4.07 -9.02 -2.47
CA PHE A 47 4.11 -9.25 -1.03
C PHE A 47 2.83 -8.78 -0.33
N LEU A 48 2.24 -7.64 -0.72
CA LEU A 48 0.94 -7.20 -0.22
C LEU A 48 -0.16 -8.24 -0.46
N SER A 49 -0.14 -8.93 -1.61
CA SER A 49 -1.11 -9.97 -1.91
C SER A 49 -0.99 -11.23 -1.02
N ARG A 50 0.12 -11.37 -0.31
CA ARG A 50 0.40 -12.46 0.65
C ARG A 50 0.02 -12.14 2.09
N VAL A 51 -0.40 -10.91 2.36
CA VAL A 51 -0.95 -10.53 3.66
C VAL A 51 -2.29 -11.23 3.89
N ASN A 52 -2.56 -11.68 5.12
CA ASN A 52 -3.75 -12.45 5.50
C ASN A 52 -5.09 -11.69 5.38
N SER A 53 -5.06 -10.47 4.85
CA SER A 53 -6.25 -9.65 4.63
C SER A 53 -6.30 -9.14 3.20
N LYS A 54 -7.51 -9.06 2.63
CA LYS A 54 -7.74 -8.44 1.31
C LYS A 54 -7.85 -6.91 1.37
N THR A 55 -7.69 -6.31 2.53
CA THR A 55 -7.81 -4.86 2.77
C THR A 55 -6.79 -4.05 1.98
N TRP A 56 -5.63 -4.63 1.66
CA TRP A 56 -4.64 -4.01 0.80
C TRP A 56 -5.20 -3.62 -0.59
N LEU A 57 -6.29 -4.26 -1.04
CA LEU A 57 -6.95 -3.89 -2.30
C LEU A 57 -7.49 -2.45 -2.26
N ILE A 58 -7.98 -1.97 -1.12
CA ILE A 58 -8.45 -0.58 -0.97
C ILE A 58 -7.29 0.39 -1.20
N LEU A 59 -6.13 0.10 -0.59
CA LEU A 59 -4.91 0.87 -0.78
C LEU A 59 -4.50 0.92 -2.26
N ILE A 60 -4.44 -0.24 -2.89
CA ILE A 60 -4.06 -0.35 -4.30
C ILE A 60 -5.04 0.42 -5.18
N LEU A 61 -6.35 0.23 -5.01
CA LEU A 61 -7.37 0.94 -5.78
C LEU A 61 -7.28 2.46 -5.57
N GLY A 62 -7.10 2.92 -4.34
CA GLY A 62 -7.01 4.34 -4.01
C GLY A 62 -5.75 5.00 -4.55
N ILE A 63 -4.59 4.37 -4.37
CA ILE A 63 -3.31 4.90 -4.85
C ILE A 63 -3.22 4.79 -6.37
N PHE A 64 -3.57 3.64 -6.97
CA PHE A 64 -3.38 3.43 -8.41
C PHE A 64 -4.31 4.26 -9.29
N ARG A 65 -5.50 4.58 -8.81
CA ARG A 65 -6.40 5.51 -9.49
C ARG A 65 -5.73 6.86 -9.78
N ASN A 66 -4.90 7.31 -8.84
CA ASN A 66 -4.19 8.58 -8.90
C ASN A 66 -2.67 8.43 -9.06
N PHE A 67 -2.17 7.23 -9.36
CA PHE A 67 -0.74 6.91 -9.30
C PHE A 67 0.11 7.85 -10.16
N ARG A 68 -0.30 8.10 -11.40
CA ARG A 68 0.41 9.01 -12.30
C ARG A 68 0.44 10.44 -11.73
N LYS A 69 -0.68 10.93 -11.19
CA LYS A 69 -0.76 12.26 -10.57
C LYS A 69 0.10 12.34 -9.32
N LEU A 70 0.06 11.31 -8.48
CA LEU A 70 0.92 11.21 -7.30
C LEU A 70 2.40 11.19 -7.67
N HIS A 71 2.77 10.40 -8.67
CA HIS A 71 4.17 10.20 -9.06
C HIS A 71 4.73 11.39 -9.84
N VAL A 72 4.01 11.86 -10.86
CA VAL A 72 4.50 12.87 -11.81
C VAL A 72 4.12 14.29 -11.40
N GLU A 73 2.82 14.54 -11.14
CA GLU A 73 2.32 15.90 -10.93
C GLU A 73 2.60 16.40 -9.51
N GLN A 74 2.62 15.51 -8.51
CA GLN A 74 2.90 15.87 -7.11
C GLN A 74 4.37 15.62 -6.70
N GLY A 75 5.21 15.15 -7.61
CA GLY A 75 6.61 14.86 -7.32
C GLY A 75 6.84 13.74 -6.30
N ILE A 76 5.81 12.91 -6.04
CA ILE A 76 5.92 11.77 -5.13
C ILE A 76 6.49 10.58 -5.90
N LYS A 77 7.79 10.63 -6.18
CA LYS A 77 8.51 9.60 -6.94
C LYS A 77 8.70 8.30 -6.16
N ASP A 78 8.57 8.35 -4.84
CA ASP A 78 8.94 7.25 -3.94
C ASP A 78 7.79 6.29 -3.61
N ILE A 79 6.64 6.35 -4.33
CA ILE A 79 5.48 5.51 -4.02
C ILE A 79 5.86 4.03 -4.05
N SER A 80 6.57 3.60 -5.09
CA SER A 80 6.94 2.20 -5.29
C SER A 80 8.10 1.74 -4.41
N SER A 81 9.03 2.65 -4.06
CA SER A 81 10.25 2.32 -3.31
C SER A 81 10.19 2.67 -1.82
N MET A 82 9.33 3.59 -1.41
CA MET A 82 9.23 4.04 -0.02
C MET A 82 7.84 3.77 0.59
N TYR A 83 6.76 4.31 -0.01
CA TYR A 83 5.44 4.24 0.62
C TYR A 83 4.83 2.84 0.59
N LEU A 84 4.81 2.16 -0.55
CA LEU A 84 4.28 0.80 -0.64
C LEU A 84 5.03 -0.22 0.22
N PRO A 85 6.37 -0.21 0.30
CA PRO A 85 7.09 -1.04 1.25
C PRO A 85 6.69 -0.84 2.71
N GLN A 86 6.46 0.41 3.12
CA GLN A 86 6.02 0.71 4.48
C GLN A 86 4.59 0.22 4.74
N PHE A 87 3.65 0.44 3.81
CA PHE A 87 2.31 -0.11 3.91
C PHE A 87 2.32 -1.65 3.94
N PHE A 88 3.18 -2.30 3.16
CA PHE A 88 3.36 -3.75 3.22
C PHE A 88 3.87 -4.17 4.59
N LYS A 89 4.94 -3.56 5.10
CA LYS A 89 5.54 -3.87 6.41
C LYS A 89 4.48 -3.80 7.52
N PHE A 90 3.74 -2.69 7.59
CA PHE A 90 2.71 -2.52 8.61
C PHE A 90 1.54 -3.47 8.43
N SER A 91 1.08 -3.71 7.19
CA SER A 91 0.02 -4.69 6.92
C SER A 91 0.43 -6.09 7.35
N PHE A 92 1.66 -6.49 7.09
CA PHE A 92 2.19 -7.78 7.50
C PHE A 92 2.22 -7.91 9.02
N PHE A 93 2.76 -6.93 9.73
CA PHE A 93 2.79 -6.97 11.20
C PHE A 93 1.38 -6.97 11.80
N TYR A 94 0.49 -6.13 11.28
CA TYR A 94 -0.87 -5.99 11.78
C TYR A 94 -1.71 -7.26 11.58
N PHE A 95 -1.69 -7.84 10.39
CA PHE A 95 -2.55 -8.97 10.05
C PHE A 95 -1.89 -10.34 10.24
N ASN A 96 -0.62 -10.49 9.87
CA ASN A 96 0.03 -11.80 9.89
C ASN A 96 0.67 -12.10 11.24
N ILE A 97 1.17 -11.09 11.95
CA ILE A 97 1.83 -11.27 13.24
C ILE A 97 0.85 -11.03 14.39
N LEU A 98 0.24 -9.84 14.45
CA LEU A 98 -0.66 -9.47 15.54
C LEU A 98 -2.05 -10.09 15.42
N SER A 99 -2.45 -10.52 14.22
CA SER A 99 -3.79 -11.08 13.93
C SER A 99 -4.94 -10.11 14.27
N GLU A 100 -4.70 -8.81 14.06
CA GLU A 100 -5.64 -7.75 14.41
C GLU A 100 -6.83 -7.68 13.41
N PRO A 101 -8.01 -7.24 13.88
CA PRO A 101 -9.20 -7.13 13.03
C PRO A 101 -9.07 -6.02 11.98
N ALA A 102 -9.66 -6.25 10.80
CA ALA A 102 -9.50 -5.39 9.64
C ALA A 102 -10.21 -4.02 9.74
N ASN A 103 -11.17 -3.83 10.66
CA ASN A 103 -12.08 -2.68 10.68
C ASN A 103 -11.35 -1.33 10.77
N TRP A 104 -10.39 -1.20 11.68
CA TRP A 104 -9.62 0.02 11.83
C TRP A 104 -8.79 0.33 10.58
N TYR A 105 -8.14 -0.68 10.04
CA TYR A 105 -7.31 -0.58 8.85
C TYR A 105 -8.13 -0.22 7.60
N HIS A 106 -9.30 -0.84 7.45
CA HIS A 106 -10.27 -0.52 6.41
C HIS A 106 -10.61 0.98 6.43
N LYS A 107 -10.98 1.49 7.61
CA LYS A 107 -11.32 2.90 7.79
C LYS A 107 -10.17 3.81 7.38
N LEU A 108 -8.96 3.53 7.87
CA LEU A 108 -7.77 4.31 7.55
C LEU A 108 -7.50 4.37 6.04
N LEU A 109 -7.50 3.22 5.37
CA LEU A 109 -7.22 3.16 3.93
C LEU A 109 -8.33 3.78 3.08
N TYR A 110 -9.60 3.60 3.49
CA TYR A 110 -10.73 4.23 2.83
C TYR A 110 -10.66 5.76 2.94
N GLU A 111 -10.37 6.29 4.12
CA GLU A 111 -10.21 7.72 4.34
C GLU A 111 -9.03 8.29 3.53
N LEU A 112 -7.89 7.60 3.53
CA LEU A 112 -6.73 7.97 2.73
C LEU A 112 -7.09 8.05 1.24
N SER A 113 -7.70 6.99 0.71
CA SER A 113 -8.12 6.91 -0.69
C SER A 113 -9.09 8.04 -1.06
N SER A 114 -10.12 8.26 -0.23
CA SER A 114 -11.15 9.29 -0.46
C SER A 114 -10.56 10.70 -0.42
N LYS A 115 -9.66 10.98 0.52
CA LYS A 115 -8.99 12.29 0.61
C LYS A 115 -8.08 12.56 -0.58
N ILE A 116 -7.34 11.55 -1.06
CA ILE A 116 -6.51 11.67 -2.26
C ILE A 116 -7.39 11.93 -3.50
N ASP A 117 -8.49 11.17 -3.64
CA ASP A 117 -9.43 11.38 -4.74
C ASP A 117 -10.05 12.78 -4.70
N TYR A 118 -10.48 13.23 -3.52
CA TYR A 118 -11.04 14.56 -3.34
C TYR A 118 -10.04 15.65 -3.73
N TYR A 119 -8.79 15.56 -3.26
CA TYR A 119 -7.74 16.51 -3.60
C TYR A 119 -7.54 16.64 -5.11
N PHE A 120 -7.53 15.51 -5.85
CA PHE A 120 -7.36 15.51 -7.30
C PHE A 120 -8.63 15.79 -8.09
N SER A 121 -9.78 15.81 -7.46
CA SER A 121 -11.05 16.23 -8.09
C SER A 121 -11.21 17.74 -8.15
N LEU A 122 -10.49 18.48 -7.31
CA LEU A 122 -10.53 19.93 -7.23
C LEU A 122 -9.49 20.55 -8.16
N LYS A 123 -9.80 21.76 -8.67
CA LYS A 123 -8.78 22.60 -9.31
C LYS A 123 -7.80 23.10 -8.27
N PRO A 124 -6.55 23.44 -8.65
CA PRO A 124 -5.55 23.94 -7.71
C PRO A 124 -6.01 25.12 -6.85
N GLU A 125 -6.77 26.05 -7.47
CA GLU A 125 -7.31 27.24 -6.84
C GLU A 125 -8.46 26.96 -5.84
N ASP A 126 -9.05 25.77 -5.88
CA ASP A 126 -10.21 25.37 -5.04
C ASP A 126 -9.80 24.43 -3.90
N ARG A 127 -8.50 24.23 -3.67
CA ARG A 127 -7.97 23.24 -2.69
C ARG A 127 -7.92 23.79 -1.27
N TYR A 128 -9.05 24.27 -0.78
CA TYR A 128 -9.22 24.78 0.58
C TYR A 128 -10.27 23.97 1.35
N ASP A 129 -10.11 23.91 2.67
CA ASP A 129 -11.13 23.35 3.55
C ASP A 129 -12.28 24.38 3.80
N SER A 130 -13.32 23.96 4.53
CA SER A 130 -14.46 24.83 4.88
C SER A 130 -14.09 26.03 5.75
N LYS A 131 -12.85 26.10 6.25
CA LYS A 131 -12.31 27.19 7.07
C LYS A 131 -11.33 28.07 6.29
N GLY A 132 -11.12 27.78 5.00
CA GLY A 132 -10.18 28.50 4.14
C GLY A 132 -8.72 28.12 4.30
N ASN A 133 -8.40 27.01 5.01
CA ASN A 133 -7.04 26.51 5.06
C ASN A 133 -6.75 25.60 3.86
N ASP A 134 -5.49 25.56 3.42
CA ASP A 134 -5.05 24.65 2.38
C ASP A 134 -5.37 23.19 2.74
N LEU A 135 -5.89 22.43 1.77
CA LEU A 135 -6.07 20.99 1.93
C LEU A 135 -4.71 20.31 2.08
N LYS A 136 -4.66 19.30 2.96
CA LYS A 136 -3.48 18.46 3.07
C LYS A 136 -3.13 17.83 1.72
N THR A 137 -1.90 17.97 1.35
CA THR A 137 -1.37 17.37 0.12
C THR A 137 -1.40 15.83 0.19
N PRO A 138 -1.47 15.13 -0.93
CA PRO A 138 -1.36 13.67 -0.95
C PRO A 138 -0.14 13.12 -0.22
N LYS A 139 0.99 13.85 -0.25
CA LYS A 139 2.22 13.48 0.47
C LYS A 139 2.02 13.52 1.98
N GLU A 140 1.39 14.55 2.49
CA GLU A 140 1.05 14.67 3.91
C GLU A 140 0.06 13.59 4.34
N LEU A 141 -0.97 13.33 3.53
CA LEU A 141 -1.96 12.29 3.79
C LEU A 141 -1.32 10.89 3.86
N LEU A 142 -0.43 10.56 2.93
CA LEU A 142 0.32 9.30 2.93
C LEU A 142 1.19 9.18 4.18
N ARG A 143 1.91 10.24 4.53
CA ARG A 143 2.77 10.28 5.73
C ARG A 143 1.97 10.11 7.01
N GLU A 144 0.89 10.85 7.18
CA GLU A 144 0.02 10.73 8.36
C GLU A 144 -0.57 9.33 8.51
N SER A 145 -1.02 8.74 7.39
CA SER A 145 -1.55 7.39 7.42
C SER A 145 -0.50 6.36 7.83
N LEU A 146 0.74 6.50 7.39
CA LEU A 146 1.84 5.64 7.80
C LEU A 146 2.20 5.83 9.27
N MET A 147 2.18 7.08 9.77
CA MET A 147 2.42 7.37 11.20
C MET A 147 1.32 6.77 12.08
N ALA A 148 0.06 6.88 11.67
CA ALA A 148 -1.07 6.26 12.37
C ALA A 148 -0.93 4.72 12.40
N PHE A 149 -0.44 4.14 11.31
CA PHE A 149 -0.16 2.71 11.21
C PHE A 149 0.96 2.25 12.13
N ASP A 150 2.09 2.96 12.11
CA ASP A 150 3.24 2.68 12.99
C ASP A 150 2.80 2.77 14.46
N SER A 151 2.07 3.81 14.82
CA SER A 151 1.50 3.97 16.16
C SER A 151 0.62 2.78 16.55
N LYS A 152 -0.28 2.35 15.64
CA LYS A 152 -1.19 1.24 15.91
C LYS A 152 -0.47 -0.11 16.10
N VAL A 153 0.56 -0.37 15.32
CA VAL A 153 1.38 -1.59 15.49
C VAL A 153 2.15 -1.55 16.82
N ARG A 154 2.61 -0.36 17.23
CA ARG A 154 3.34 -0.16 18.51
C ARG A 154 2.46 -0.16 19.75
N GLU A 155 1.13 -0.14 19.63
CA GLU A 155 0.22 -0.34 20.77
C GLU A 155 0.39 -1.73 21.41
N SER A 156 0.85 -2.73 20.64
CA SER A 156 1.25 -4.00 21.19
C SER A 156 2.55 -3.84 21.96
N ASP A 157 2.58 -4.33 23.21
CA ASP A 157 3.83 -4.34 23.98
C ASP A 157 4.89 -5.21 23.28
N ALA A 158 6.16 -4.88 23.52
CA ALA A 158 7.28 -5.51 22.83
C ALA A 158 7.37 -7.03 23.09
N VAL A 159 6.97 -7.49 24.27
CA VAL A 159 7.02 -8.91 24.65
C VAL A 159 5.97 -9.69 23.89
N THR A 160 4.71 -9.22 23.90
CA THR A 160 3.60 -9.80 23.17
C THR A 160 3.88 -9.84 21.67
N PHE A 161 4.42 -8.74 21.11
CA PHE A 161 4.80 -8.70 19.70
C PHE A 161 5.88 -9.75 19.38
N TYR A 162 6.91 -9.87 20.22
CA TYR A 162 8.00 -10.82 20.01
C TYR A 162 7.54 -12.28 20.09
N GLU A 163 6.69 -12.62 21.06
CA GLU A 163 6.15 -13.98 21.18
C GLU A 163 5.27 -14.34 19.97
N LYS A 164 4.37 -13.46 19.56
CA LYS A 164 3.58 -13.66 18.33
C LYS A 164 4.46 -13.78 17.08
N LEU A 165 5.51 -12.98 16.98
CA LEU A 165 6.46 -13.06 15.88
C LEU A 165 7.15 -14.44 15.84
N LYS A 166 7.63 -14.94 16.97
CA LYS A 166 8.21 -16.27 17.09
C LYS A 166 7.25 -17.36 16.60
N GLU A 167 5.99 -17.33 17.08
CA GLU A 167 4.97 -18.30 16.71
C GLU A 167 4.70 -18.31 15.20
N GLN A 168 4.63 -17.13 14.57
CA GLN A 168 4.33 -17.00 13.15
C GLN A 168 5.51 -17.32 12.23
N LEU A 169 6.75 -17.19 12.72
CA LEU A 169 7.95 -17.47 11.95
C LEU A 169 8.50 -18.90 12.15
N VAL A 170 7.83 -19.74 12.92
CA VAL A 170 8.17 -21.15 13.01
C VAL A 170 7.93 -21.80 11.65
N TYR A 171 8.99 -22.45 11.11
CA TYR A 171 8.87 -23.20 9.87
C TYR A 171 7.94 -24.40 10.05
N LYS A 172 6.80 -24.33 9.40
CA LYS A 172 5.87 -25.45 9.23
C LYS A 172 5.75 -25.72 7.74
N ASN A 173 5.54 -26.96 7.33
CA ASN A 173 5.38 -27.29 5.91
C ASN A 173 4.00 -26.86 5.37
N SER A 174 3.58 -25.65 5.68
CA SER A 174 2.36 -25.00 5.19
C SER A 174 2.72 -23.75 4.36
N ASP A 175 1.88 -23.43 3.38
CA ASP A 175 2.09 -22.26 2.54
C ASP A 175 2.03 -20.95 3.34
N SER A 176 1.19 -20.88 4.38
CA SER A 176 1.11 -19.72 5.27
C SER A 176 2.44 -19.46 5.99
N SER A 177 3.03 -20.49 6.61
CA SER A 177 4.33 -20.38 7.29
C SER A 177 5.45 -19.97 6.34
N LYS A 178 5.53 -20.60 5.16
CA LYS A 178 6.51 -20.25 4.13
C LYS A 178 6.35 -18.79 3.67
N ASN A 179 5.11 -18.32 3.50
CA ASN A 179 4.83 -16.95 3.10
C ASN A 179 5.18 -15.94 4.20
N ASN A 180 4.90 -16.24 5.47
CA ASN A 180 5.29 -15.38 6.59
C ASN A 180 6.81 -15.23 6.68
N ILE A 181 7.54 -16.32 6.57
CA ILE A 181 9.01 -16.29 6.60
C ILE A 181 9.57 -15.48 5.42
N ARG A 182 9.09 -15.71 4.19
CA ARG A 182 9.51 -14.94 3.00
C ARG A 182 9.19 -13.45 3.13
N SER A 183 8.01 -13.12 3.64
CA SER A 183 7.57 -11.74 3.87
C SER A 183 8.45 -11.05 4.91
N PHE A 184 8.80 -11.74 5.99
CA PHE A 184 9.69 -11.20 7.02
C PHE A 184 11.09 -10.93 6.47
N PHE A 185 11.68 -11.86 5.71
CA PHE A 185 12.96 -11.62 5.05
C PHE A 185 12.92 -10.45 4.08
N HIS A 186 11.82 -10.28 3.34
CA HIS A 186 11.68 -9.13 2.47
C HIS A 186 11.64 -7.82 3.25
N ILE A 187 10.94 -7.76 4.40
CA ILE A 187 10.94 -6.59 5.28
C ILE A 187 12.34 -6.30 5.79
N TYR A 188 13.07 -7.34 6.21
CA TYR A 188 14.45 -7.21 6.65
C TYR A 188 15.35 -6.62 5.56
N GLU A 189 15.29 -7.14 4.33
CA GLU A 189 16.02 -6.58 3.18
C GLU A 189 15.68 -5.11 2.90
N LEU A 190 14.41 -4.70 3.09
CA LEU A 190 14.00 -3.30 2.94
C LEU A 190 14.56 -2.39 4.03
N SER A 191 14.83 -2.92 5.21
CA SER A 191 15.38 -2.15 6.34
C SER A 191 16.90 -1.93 6.24
N LEU A 192 17.58 -2.67 5.34
CA LEU A 192 19.02 -2.54 5.11
C LEU A 192 19.37 -1.47 4.05
N LYS A 193 18.38 -0.89 3.39
CA LYS A 193 18.54 0.14 2.33
C LYS A 193 18.25 1.52 2.86
#